data_67f92c7d2f810fe925410c37656efc47
#
_entry.id   67f92c7d2f810fe925410c37656efc47
#
_cell.length_a   1.000
_cell.length_b   1.000
_cell.length_c   1.000
_cell.angle_alpha   90.00
_cell.angle_beta   90.00
_cell.angle_gamma   90.00
#
_symmetry.space_group_name_H-M   'P 1'
#
loop_
_entity.id
_entity.type
_entity.pdbx_description
1 polymer ?
#
loop_
_entity_poly.entity_id
_entity_poly.type
_entity_poly.pdbx_seq_one_letter_code
_entity_poly.pdbx_strand_id
1 'polypeptide(L)'
;MEVHEPIKRDRNLNITVIADDSRFGRTAARHGVFLAEVFQASLTVFANFDFHLPDHPSEPDKAFLTELQNMVSNAKNSQVIADYVFPETLFRYAEEHNTAMFVIGVDKAVEKGFFSVKKAIKLIKQSRFPVMTVTADVPDATSYKHILLPLDIERQNKEKALWAGYFSRFYGSGIHILYPKYKDEGLAKLVYDNVAFVEKLYENLEVTYEKHEIQPQNYLDAYALEFAPQVQAGASVIMMTRYYTLGDVLTGPRERKIIGRSELPILCINQRDDLYVLCT
;
A
#
# COMPACT_ATOMS: atom_id res chain seq x y z
N MET A 1 -27.99 27.00 -19.75
CA MET A 1 -27.53 26.14 -18.63
C MET A 1 -26.66 25.06 -19.27
N GLU A 2 -25.37 25.37 -19.46
CA GLU A 2 -24.40 24.41 -20.04
C GLU A 2 -24.12 23.36 -19.00
N VAL A 3 -24.46 22.13 -19.32
CA VAL A 3 -24.06 20.94 -18.53
C VAL A 3 -22.58 20.76 -18.75
N HIS A 4 -21.77 21.11 -17.76
CA HIS A 4 -20.36 20.74 -17.75
C HIS A 4 -20.26 19.22 -17.69
N GLU A 5 -19.92 18.60 -18.83
CA GLU A 5 -19.48 17.21 -18.83
C GLU A 5 -18.26 17.07 -17.91
N PRO A 6 -18.24 16.09 -17.00
CA PRO A 6 -17.08 15.86 -16.16
C PRO A 6 -15.90 15.51 -17.07
N ILE A 7 -14.80 16.25 -16.93
CA ILE A 7 -13.55 15.98 -17.63
C ILE A 7 -13.18 14.53 -17.35
N LYS A 8 -13.41 13.64 -18.31
CA LYS A 8 -12.85 12.30 -18.37
C LYS A 8 -11.32 12.48 -18.51
N ARG A 9 -10.62 12.59 -17.39
CA ARG A 9 -9.19 12.36 -17.38
C ARG A 9 -9.04 10.85 -17.62
N ASP A 10 -8.69 10.49 -18.84
CA ASP A 10 -8.16 9.17 -19.19
C ASP A 10 -6.82 9.00 -18.45
N ARG A 11 -6.92 8.69 -17.17
CA ARG A 11 -5.75 8.30 -16.39
C ARG A 11 -5.54 6.83 -16.71
N ASN A 12 -4.66 6.56 -17.68
CA ASN A 12 -4.08 5.24 -17.87
C ASN A 12 -3.22 4.90 -16.63
N LEU A 13 -3.88 4.54 -15.53
CA LEU A 13 -3.21 4.12 -14.30
C LEU A 13 -2.51 2.79 -14.57
N ASN A 14 -1.38 2.59 -13.89
CA ASN A 14 -0.65 1.33 -13.94
C ASN A 14 -0.45 0.79 -12.52
N ILE A 15 -0.65 -0.50 -12.32
CA ILE A 15 -0.22 -1.24 -11.13
C ILE A 15 1.11 -1.88 -11.46
N THR A 16 2.12 -1.60 -10.66
CA THR A 16 3.46 -2.13 -10.88
C THR A 16 3.79 -3.17 -9.82
N VAL A 17 4.03 -4.40 -10.25
CA VAL A 17 4.37 -5.53 -9.37
C VAL A 17 5.85 -5.82 -9.49
N ILE A 18 6.47 -6.14 -8.35
CA ILE A 18 7.81 -6.71 -8.31
C ILE A 18 7.68 -8.14 -7.81
N ALA A 19 8.06 -9.10 -8.63
CA ALA A 19 7.91 -10.51 -8.35
C ALA A 19 9.25 -11.25 -8.51
N ASP A 20 9.39 -12.36 -7.80
CA ASP A 20 10.43 -13.35 -7.97
C ASP A 20 9.78 -14.75 -8.05
N ASP A 21 10.56 -15.78 -8.25
CA ASP A 21 10.09 -17.17 -8.34
C ASP A 21 9.65 -17.77 -7.00
N SER A 22 9.72 -17.00 -5.91
CA SER A 22 9.20 -17.41 -4.61
C SER A 22 7.66 -17.43 -4.57
N ARG A 23 7.11 -18.10 -3.55
CA ARG A 23 5.66 -18.03 -3.27
C ARG A 23 5.19 -16.60 -3.01
N PHE A 24 6.05 -15.74 -2.46
CA PHE A 24 5.73 -14.35 -2.14
C PHE A 24 5.64 -13.49 -3.41
N GLY A 25 6.56 -13.68 -4.35
CA GLY A 25 6.51 -13.03 -5.65
C GLY A 25 5.27 -13.42 -6.45
N ARG A 26 4.91 -14.72 -6.46
CA ARG A 26 3.66 -15.21 -7.08
C ARG A 26 2.42 -14.62 -6.41
N THR A 27 2.43 -14.50 -5.08
CA THR A 27 1.33 -13.85 -4.34
C THR A 27 1.23 -12.37 -4.72
N ALA A 28 2.35 -11.64 -4.80
CA ALA A 28 2.35 -10.26 -5.25
C ALA A 28 1.76 -10.11 -6.66
N ALA A 29 2.11 -11.01 -7.59
CA ALA A 29 1.56 -10.99 -8.95
C ALA A 29 0.04 -11.22 -8.95
N ARG A 30 -0.49 -12.17 -8.17
CA ARG A 30 -1.96 -12.37 -8.02
C ARG A 30 -2.67 -11.14 -7.48
N HIS A 31 -2.11 -10.51 -6.42
CA HIS A 31 -2.66 -9.26 -5.91
C HIS A 31 -2.59 -8.13 -6.93
N GLY A 32 -1.51 -8.06 -7.70
CA GLY A 32 -1.35 -7.09 -8.78
C GLY A 32 -2.41 -7.23 -9.87
N VAL A 33 -2.71 -8.45 -10.31
CA VAL A 33 -3.78 -8.74 -11.28
C VAL A 33 -5.12 -8.27 -10.73
N PHE A 34 -5.45 -8.65 -9.49
CA PHE A 34 -6.69 -8.23 -8.87
C PHE A 34 -6.82 -6.71 -8.72
N LEU A 35 -5.77 -6.03 -8.24
CA LEU A 35 -5.78 -4.58 -8.08
C LEU A 35 -5.85 -3.86 -9.42
N ALA A 36 -5.20 -4.37 -10.47
CA ALA A 36 -5.32 -3.81 -11.81
C ALA A 36 -6.76 -3.91 -12.34
N GLU A 37 -7.45 -5.01 -12.08
CA GLU A 37 -8.86 -5.17 -12.43
C GLU A 37 -9.74 -4.17 -11.65
N VAL A 38 -9.60 -4.12 -10.32
CA VAL A 38 -10.34 -3.21 -9.44
C VAL A 38 -10.20 -1.75 -9.86
N PHE A 39 -8.97 -1.30 -10.11
CA PHE A 39 -8.68 0.08 -10.49
C PHE A 39 -8.80 0.36 -11.99
N GLN A 40 -9.18 -0.66 -12.79
CA GLN A 40 -9.23 -0.59 -14.26
C GLN A 40 -7.90 -0.10 -14.87
N ALA A 41 -6.81 -0.48 -14.23
CA ALA A 41 -5.46 -0.06 -14.54
C ALA A 41 -4.75 -1.06 -15.47
N SER A 42 -3.70 -0.60 -16.15
CA SER A 42 -2.70 -1.47 -16.76
C SER A 42 -1.90 -2.20 -15.69
N LEU A 43 -1.28 -3.32 -16.05
CA LEU A 43 -0.46 -4.11 -15.14
C LEU A 43 0.95 -4.32 -15.70
N THR A 44 1.96 -3.97 -14.93
CA THR A 44 3.35 -4.30 -15.25
C THR A 44 3.97 -5.14 -14.16
N VAL A 45 4.54 -6.28 -14.50
CA VAL A 45 5.26 -7.16 -13.57
C VAL A 45 6.75 -7.17 -13.92
N PHE A 46 7.58 -6.72 -12.99
CA PHE A 46 9.03 -6.86 -13.06
C PHE A 46 9.43 -8.18 -12.43
N ALA A 47 10.06 -9.05 -13.21
CA ALA A 47 10.45 -10.40 -12.78
C ALA A 47 11.92 -10.51 -12.35
N ASN A 48 12.69 -9.43 -12.44
CA ASN A 48 14.11 -9.40 -12.12
C ASN A 48 14.52 -8.06 -11.51
N PHE A 49 14.45 -7.98 -10.18
CA PHE A 49 14.72 -6.75 -9.43
C PHE A 49 15.73 -7.00 -8.28
N ASP A 50 16.69 -6.09 -8.08
CA ASP A 50 17.45 -5.99 -6.83
C ASP A 50 17.81 -4.50 -6.57
N PHE A 51 18.34 -4.22 -5.38
CA PHE A 51 18.81 -2.90 -4.98
C PHE A 51 20.13 -2.48 -5.64
N HIS A 52 20.87 -3.42 -6.18
CA HIS A 52 22.14 -3.19 -6.86
C HIS A 52 22.24 -4.15 -8.04
N LEU A 53 22.80 -3.67 -9.14
CA LEU A 53 23.13 -4.54 -10.25
C LEU A 53 24.20 -5.52 -9.80
N PRO A 54 23.97 -6.84 -9.84
CA PRO A 54 25.00 -7.83 -9.49
C PRO A 54 26.08 -7.88 -10.57
N ASP A 55 27.29 -8.30 -10.20
CA ASP A 55 28.41 -8.49 -11.14
C ASP A 55 28.05 -9.49 -12.26
N HIS A 56 27.19 -10.46 -11.92
CA HIS A 56 26.68 -11.47 -12.85
C HIS A 56 25.15 -11.55 -12.71
N PRO A 57 24.38 -10.67 -13.39
CA PRO A 57 22.92 -10.73 -13.37
C PRO A 57 22.43 -12.05 -13.98
N SER A 58 21.61 -12.78 -13.25
CA SER A 58 20.95 -13.98 -13.75
C SER A 58 19.61 -13.61 -14.38
N GLU A 59 19.28 -14.25 -15.50
CA GLU A 59 17.94 -14.16 -16.05
C GLU A 59 16.95 -14.94 -15.19
N PRO A 60 15.69 -14.49 -15.08
CA PRO A 60 14.63 -15.25 -14.44
C PRO A 60 14.42 -16.59 -15.15
N ASP A 61 14.02 -17.61 -14.40
CA ASP A 61 13.68 -18.91 -14.98
C ASP A 61 12.56 -18.76 -16.03
N LYS A 62 12.75 -19.40 -17.19
CA LYS A 62 11.76 -19.39 -18.28
C LYS A 62 10.41 -19.95 -17.88
N ALA A 63 10.38 -20.97 -17.01
CA ALA A 63 9.13 -21.53 -16.49
C ALA A 63 8.38 -20.50 -15.63
N PHE A 64 9.10 -19.78 -14.78
CA PHE A 64 8.53 -18.69 -13.98
C PHE A 64 8.01 -17.52 -14.84
N LEU A 65 8.76 -17.11 -15.86
CA LEU A 65 8.30 -16.09 -16.80
C LEU A 65 7.02 -16.50 -17.54
N THR A 66 6.95 -17.76 -18.00
CA THR A 66 5.76 -18.30 -18.67
C THR A 66 4.56 -18.33 -17.68
N GLU A 67 4.79 -18.72 -16.42
CA GLU A 67 3.77 -18.70 -15.37
C GLU A 67 3.24 -17.28 -15.16
N LEU A 68 4.13 -16.28 -15.02
CA LEU A 68 3.74 -14.87 -14.86
C LEU A 68 2.94 -14.37 -16.07
N GLN A 69 3.42 -14.63 -17.29
CA GLN A 69 2.72 -14.23 -18.52
C GLN A 69 1.30 -14.81 -18.58
N ASN A 70 1.14 -16.08 -18.23
CA ASN A 70 -0.19 -16.71 -18.15
C ASN A 70 -1.06 -16.07 -17.07
N MET A 71 -0.48 -15.77 -15.89
CA MET A 71 -1.20 -15.17 -14.79
C MET A 71 -1.74 -13.78 -15.13
N VAL A 72 -0.96 -12.95 -15.83
CA VAL A 72 -1.34 -11.58 -16.19
C VAL A 72 -2.13 -11.47 -17.49
N SER A 73 -2.24 -12.54 -18.28
CA SER A 73 -2.80 -12.51 -19.64
C SER A 73 -4.21 -11.94 -19.73
N ASN A 74 -5.01 -12.08 -18.68
CA ASN A 74 -6.38 -11.57 -18.61
C ASN A 74 -6.47 -10.11 -18.11
N ALA A 75 -5.38 -9.55 -17.59
CA ALA A 75 -5.38 -8.16 -17.14
C ALA A 75 -5.21 -7.20 -18.33
N LYS A 76 -5.94 -6.08 -18.28
CA LYS A 76 -5.92 -5.07 -19.34
C LYS A 76 -4.51 -4.51 -19.51
N ASN A 77 -4.01 -4.47 -20.77
CA ASN A 77 -2.69 -3.91 -21.10
C ASN A 77 -1.58 -4.42 -20.15
N SER A 78 -1.55 -5.73 -19.93
CA SER A 78 -0.56 -6.35 -19.05
C SER A 78 0.76 -6.64 -19.77
N GLN A 79 1.87 -6.53 -19.04
CA GLN A 79 3.19 -6.93 -19.52
C GLN A 79 4.05 -7.49 -18.39
N VAL A 80 4.96 -8.40 -18.76
CA VAL A 80 6.00 -8.93 -17.88
C VAL A 80 7.36 -8.47 -18.44
N ILE A 81 8.13 -7.79 -17.59
CA ILE A 81 9.47 -7.29 -17.90
C ILE A 81 10.48 -8.20 -17.22
N ALA A 82 11.28 -8.88 -18.03
CA ALA A 82 12.32 -9.81 -17.57
C ALA A 82 13.69 -9.14 -17.39
N ASP A 83 13.86 -7.92 -17.93
CA ASP A 83 15.09 -7.17 -17.81
C ASP A 83 15.41 -6.85 -16.34
N TYR A 84 16.71 -6.80 -16.05
CA TYR A 84 17.16 -6.48 -14.71
C TYR A 84 16.83 -5.03 -14.34
N VAL A 85 16.16 -4.83 -13.19
CA VAL A 85 15.68 -3.53 -12.71
C VAL A 85 16.15 -3.25 -11.30
N PHE A 86 16.56 -2.03 -11.04
CA PHE A 86 16.94 -1.51 -9.73
C PHE A 86 16.14 -0.24 -9.38
N PRO A 87 16.17 0.26 -8.13
CA PRO A 87 15.24 1.30 -7.66
C PRO A 87 15.13 2.52 -8.58
N GLU A 88 16.23 3.07 -9.08
CA GLU A 88 16.23 4.28 -9.89
C GLU A 88 15.49 4.07 -11.23
N THR A 89 15.71 2.94 -11.89
CA THR A 89 15.01 2.59 -13.13
C THR A 89 13.55 2.27 -12.88
N LEU A 90 13.24 1.58 -11.75
CA LEU A 90 11.88 1.28 -11.35
C LEU A 90 11.07 2.55 -11.09
N PHE A 91 11.62 3.52 -10.35
CA PHE A 91 10.90 4.75 -10.02
C PHE A 91 10.73 5.64 -11.25
N ARG A 92 11.74 5.73 -12.12
CA ARG A 92 11.61 6.42 -13.40
C ARG A 92 10.51 5.79 -14.28
N TYR A 93 10.51 4.47 -14.40
CA TYR A 93 9.42 3.75 -15.09
C TYR A 93 8.06 4.11 -14.50
N ALA A 94 7.94 4.11 -13.17
CA ALA A 94 6.70 4.42 -12.50
C ALA A 94 6.17 5.83 -12.78
N GLU A 95 7.07 6.82 -12.88
CA GLU A 95 6.73 8.21 -13.25
C GLU A 95 6.25 8.29 -14.71
N GLU A 96 6.97 7.63 -15.64
CA GLU A 96 6.66 7.65 -17.07
C GLU A 96 5.36 6.92 -17.42
N HIS A 97 4.98 5.88 -16.63
CA HIS A 97 3.83 5.02 -16.91
C HIS A 97 2.66 5.23 -15.93
N ASN A 98 2.60 6.37 -15.23
CA ASN A 98 1.52 6.69 -14.30
C ASN A 98 1.23 5.58 -13.28
N THR A 99 2.26 4.99 -12.69
CA THR A 99 2.08 3.98 -11.65
C THR A 99 1.28 4.55 -10.48
N ALA A 100 0.16 3.92 -10.16
CA ALA A 100 -0.68 4.27 -9.03
C ALA A 100 -0.11 3.73 -7.72
N MET A 101 0.36 2.48 -7.74
CA MET A 101 1.00 1.83 -6.60
C MET A 101 1.92 0.69 -7.05
N PHE A 102 2.87 0.35 -6.18
CA PHE A 102 3.63 -0.88 -6.26
C PHE A 102 2.97 -1.99 -5.45
N VAL A 103 3.16 -3.24 -5.90
CA VAL A 103 2.81 -4.44 -5.13
C VAL A 103 4.05 -5.30 -4.99
N ILE A 104 4.40 -5.64 -3.75
CA ILE A 104 5.57 -6.45 -3.43
C ILE A 104 5.23 -7.58 -2.48
N GLY A 105 5.79 -8.75 -2.72
CA GLY A 105 5.75 -9.86 -1.77
C GLY A 105 6.79 -9.66 -0.67
N VAL A 106 6.45 -10.02 0.57
CA VAL A 106 7.37 -9.93 1.71
C VAL A 106 7.51 -11.26 2.41
N ASP A 107 8.75 -11.74 2.53
CA ASP A 107 9.09 -12.91 3.32
C ASP A 107 9.43 -12.51 4.76
N LYS A 108 8.57 -12.92 5.70
CA LYS A 108 8.74 -12.65 7.12
C LYS A 108 9.86 -13.48 7.76
N ALA A 109 10.15 -14.65 7.19
CA ALA A 109 11.07 -15.64 7.77
C ALA A 109 12.54 -15.38 7.41
N VAL A 110 12.81 -14.55 6.39
CA VAL A 110 14.15 -14.40 5.84
C VAL A 110 14.74 -13.02 6.14
N GLU A 111 15.88 -12.98 6.81
CA GLU A 111 16.64 -11.73 7.02
C GLU A 111 17.40 -11.29 5.76
N LYS A 112 17.72 -12.22 4.88
CA LYS A 112 18.50 -12.02 3.66
C LYS A 112 17.76 -12.69 2.50
N GLY A 113 17.03 -11.98 1.73
CA GLY A 113 16.32 -12.49 0.56
C GLY A 113 15.83 -11.32 -0.28
N PHE A 114 15.26 -11.65 -1.41
CA PHE A 114 14.84 -10.67 -2.39
C PHE A 114 13.90 -9.63 -1.77
N PHE A 115 12.89 -10.05 -0.99
CA PHE A 115 12.02 -9.15 -0.24
C PHE A 115 11.91 -9.52 1.24
N SER A 116 13.04 -9.61 1.92
CA SER A 116 13.01 -9.54 3.38
C SER A 116 12.30 -8.25 3.82
N VAL A 117 11.66 -8.27 4.97
CA VAL A 117 11.01 -7.08 5.56
C VAL A 117 11.92 -5.84 5.53
N LYS A 118 13.23 -6.04 5.76
CA LYS A 118 14.24 -4.95 5.73
C LYS A 118 14.39 -4.34 4.33
N LYS A 119 14.46 -5.16 3.28
CA LYS A 119 14.57 -4.69 1.89
C LYS A 119 13.26 -4.03 1.44
N ALA A 120 12.12 -4.61 1.79
CA ALA A 120 10.81 -4.01 1.53
C ALA A 120 10.71 -2.59 2.12
N ILE A 121 11.06 -2.41 3.39
CA ILE A 121 11.07 -1.09 4.03
C ILE A 121 12.03 -0.13 3.32
N LYS A 122 13.21 -0.60 2.90
CA LYS A 122 14.16 0.25 2.14
C LYS A 122 13.52 0.74 0.84
N LEU A 123 12.86 -0.13 0.07
CA LEU A 123 12.16 0.24 -1.15
C LEU A 123 11.02 1.21 -0.85
N ILE A 124 10.16 0.88 0.13
CA ILE A 124 9.01 1.72 0.50
C ILE A 124 9.47 3.13 0.83
N LYS A 125 10.50 3.28 1.68
CA LYS A 125 11.01 4.61 2.08
C LYS A 125 11.62 5.44 0.96
N GLN A 126 12.09 4.81 -0.12
CA GLN A 126 12.60 5.48 -1.30
C GLN A 126 11.49 5.83 -2.30
N SER A 127 10.35 5.15 -2.22
CA SER A 127 9.24 5.33 -3.13
C SER A 127 8.44 6.59 -2.85
N ARG A 128 8.07 7.33 -3.91
CA ARG A 128 7.04 8.37 -3.85
C ARG A 128 5.63 7.83 -4.08
N PHE A 129 5.54 6.57 -4.47
CA PHE A 129 4.29 5.88 -4.75
C PHE A 129 3.91 5.01 -3.54
N PRO A 130 2.62 4.82 -3.27
CA PRO A 130 2.17 3.82 -2.31
C PRO A 130 2.69 2.42 -2.65
N VAL A 131 2.99 1.65 -1.63
CA VAL A 131 3.47 0.28 -1.79
C VAL A 131 2.58 -0.67 -0.99
N MET A 132 1.90 -1.57 -1.69
CA MET A 132 1.17 -2.67 -1.09
C MET A 132 2.15 -3.81 -0.79
N THR A 133 2.30 -4.15 0.48
CA THR A 133 3.06 -5.34 0.89
C THR A 133 2.11 -6.50 1.11
N VAL A 134 2.42 -7.66 0.56
CA VAL A 134 1.67 -8.90 0.75
C VAL A 134 2.60 -10.02 1.21
N THR A 135 2.07 -10.97 1.98
CA THR A 135 2.81 -12.15 2.41
C THR A 135 2.14 -13.40 1.86
N ALA A 136 2.86 -14.54 1.82
CA ALA A 136 2.27 -15.78 1.30
C ALA A 136 1.15 -16.36 2.20
N ASP A 137 1.06 -15.86 3.42
CA ASP A 137 0.07 -16.31 4.40
C ASP A 137 -1.18 -15.42 4.42
N VAL A 138 -1.24 -14.38 3.58
CA VAL A 138 -2.43 -13.52 3.46
C VAL A 138 -3.50 -14.18 2.59
N PRO A 139 -4.77 -13.90 2.88
CA PRO A 139 -5.90 -14.35 2.08
C PRO A 139 -5.79 -13.95 0.61
N ASP A 140 -6.55 -14.61 -0.24
CA ASP A 140 -6.57 -14.32 -1.67
C ASP A 140 -7.00 -12.88 -1.95
N ALA A 141 -6.59 -12.34 -3.10
CA ALA A 141 -6.76 -10.93 -3.49
C ALA A 141 -8.22 -10.43 -3.48
N THR A 142 -9.20 -11.32 -3.39
CA THR A 142 -10.63 -10.99 -3.28
C THR A 142 -11.04 -10.41 -1.91
N SER A 143 -10.12 -10.36 -0.95
CA SER A 143 -10.43 -10.07 0.47
C SER A 143 -10.43 -8.58 0.86
N TYR A 144 -10.33 -7.65 -0.09
CA TYR A 144 -10.31 -6.19 0.19
C TYR A 144 -11.69 -5.59 0.50
N LYS A 145 -12.66 -6.38 0.98
CA LYS A 145 -14.01 -5.87 1.28
C LYS A 145 -14.05 -4.88 2.44
N HIS A 146 -13.16 -5.05 3.40
CA HIS A 146 -13.06 -4.20 4.58
C HIS A 146 -11.63 -3.72 4.75
N ILE A 147 -11.44 -2.40 4.88
CA ILE A 147 -10.14 -1.75 4.98
C ILE A 147 -10.03 -1.05 6.33
N LEU A 148 -8.97 -1.34 7.09
CA LEU A 148 -8.65 -0.62 8.31
C LEU A 148 -7.93 0.69 8.00
N LEU A 149 -8.40 1.76 8.62
CA LEU A 149 -7.83 3.10 8.54
C LEU A 149 -7.56 3.62 9.97
N PRO A 150 -6.41 3.32 10.56
CA PRO A 150 -6.04 3.89 11.85
C PRO A 150 -5.74 5.39 11.72
N LEU A 151 -6.37 6.22 12.55
CA LEU A 151 -6.19 7.67 12.60
C LEU A 151 -5.79 8.10 14.01
N ASP A 152 -4.66 8.75 14.15
CA ASP A 152 -4.17 9.32 15.42
C ASP A 152 -4.09 10.87 15.37
N ILE A 153 -3.23 11.44 16.20
CA ILE A 153 -3.02 12.89 16.31
C ILE A 153 -2.28 13.51 15.12
N GLU A 154 -1.66 12.70 14.26
CA GLU A 154 -0.81 13.20 13.19
C GLU A 154 -1.63 13.66 11.98
N ARG A 155 -1.39 14.89 11.51
CA ARG A 155 -2.13 15.47 10.36
C ARG A 155 -1.90 14.72 9.05
N GLN A 156 -0.73 14.08 8.89
CA GLN A 156 -0.37 13.29 7.70
C GLN A 156 -1.29 12.08 7.49
N ASN A 157 -1.98 11.63 8.54
CA ASN A 157 -2.95 10.54 8.45
C ASN A 157 -4.07 10.78 7.44
N LYS A 158 -4.31 12.04 7.04
CA LYS A 158 -5.30 12.40 6.01
C LYS A 158 -4.97 11.82 4.63
N GLU A 159 -3.68 11.63 4.33
CA GLU A 159 -3.27 11.03 3.05
C GLU A 159 -3.70 9.55 2.94
N LYS A 160 -3.72 8.83 4.07
CA LYS A 160 -4.22 7.45 4.13
C LYS A 160 -5.70 7.36 3.73
N ALA A 161 -6.49 8.36 4.13
CA ALA A 161 -7.92 8.39 3.89
C ALA A 161 -8.26 8.41 2.39
N LEU A 162 -7.48 9.11 1.57
CA LEU A 162 -7.69 9.13 0.12
C LEU A 162 -7.52 7.73 -0.48
N TRP A 163 -6.48 6.99 -0.07
CA TRP A 163 -6.24 5.65 -0.59
C TRP A 163 -7.28 4.64 -0.13
N ALA A 164 -7.68 4.69 1.15
CA ALA A 164 -8.80 3.87 1.63
C ALA A 164 -10.09 4.21 0.88
N GLY A 165 -10.37 5.50 0.64
CA GLY A 165 -11.50 5.95 -0.15
C GLY A 165 -11.49 5.45 -1.60
N TYR A 166 -10.32 5.30 -2.23
CA TYR A 166 -10.22 4.71 -3.57
C TYR A 166 -10.66 3.24 -3.58
N PHE A 167 -10.27 2.43 -2.58
CA PHE A 167 -10.78 1.06 -2.45
C PHE A 167 -12.32 1.04 -2.30
N SER A 168 -12.88 1.92 -1.49
CA SER A 168 -14.33 2.02 -1.37
C SER A 168 -14.99 2.38 -2.71
N ARG A 169 -14.45 3.38 -3.40
CA ARG A 169 -15.03 3.88 -4.66
C ARG A 169 -14.93 2.88 -5.81
N PHE A 170 -13.80 2.17 -5.95
CA PHE A 170 -13.55 1.28 -7.09
C PHE A 170 -13.96 -0.16 -6.81
N TYR A 171 -13.93 -0.59 -5.55
CA TYR A 171 -14.24 -1.98 -5.18
C TYR A 171 -15.46 -2.12 -4.27
N GLY A 172 -15.99 -1.01 -3.74
CA GLY A 172 -17.10 -1.04 -2.78
C GLY A 172 -16.67 -1.48 -1.39
N SER A 173 -15.39 -1.26 -1.02
CA SER A 173 -14.88 -1.59 0.32
C SER A 173 -15.54 -0.76 1.39
N GLY A 174 -15.94 -1.39 2.52
CA GLY A 174 -16.27 -0.69 3.76
C GLY A 174 -15.01 -0.24 4.48
N ILE A 175 -14.95 1.03 4.91
CA ILE A 175 -13.78 1.57 5.60
C ILE A 175 -14.03 1.59 7.10
N HIS A 176 -13.15 0.96 7.88
CA HIS A 176 -13.20 0.96 9.34
C HIS A 176 -12.18 1.95 9.90
N ILE A 177 -12.65 3.12 10.32
CA ILE A 177 -11.82 4.16 10.93
C ILE A 177 -11.59 3.81 12.40
N LEU A 178 -10.35 3.53 12.76
CA LEU A 178 -9.94 3.21 14.13
C LEU A 178 -9.22 4.40 14.74
N TYR A 179 -9.71 4.94 15.86
CA TYR A 179 -9.12 6.14 16.46
C TYR A 179 -9.15 6.11 18.01
N PRO A 180 -8.11 6.66 18.68
CA PRO A 180 -8.02 6.65 20.13
C PRO A 180 -8.84 7.77 20.77
N LYS A 181 -9.44 7.49 21.94
CA LYS A 181 -10.06 8.46 22.82
C LYS A 181 -9.10 8.88 23.92
N TYR A 182 -8.53 10.05 23.80
CA TYR A 182 -7.67 10.61 24.83
C TYR A 182 -8.47 11.31 25.94
N LYS A 183 -7.94 11.27 27.18
CA LYS A 183 -8.46 12.07 28.30
C LYS A 183 -7.97 13.53 28.24
N ASP A 184 -6.80 13.75 27.67
CA ASP A 184 -6.25 15.08 27.41
C ASP A 184 -7.05 15.76 26.30
N GLU A 185 -7.59 16.94 26.59
CA GLU A 185 -8.46 17.68 25.66
C GLU A 185 -7.71 18.11 24.38
N GLY A 186 -6.42 18.45 24.49
CA GLY A 186 -5.60 18.85 23.34
C GLY A 186 -5.38 17.69 22.38
N LEU A 187 -5.00 16.52 22.90
CA LEU A 187 -4.82 15.31 22.09
C LEU A 187 -6.15 14.83 21.52
N ALA A 188 -7.22 14.82 22.31
CA ALA A 188 -8.56 14.46 21.88
C ALA A 188 -9.00 15.34 20.69
N LYS A 189 -8.80 16.67 20.80
CA LYS A 189 -9.12 17.60 19.71
C LYS A 189 -8.38 17.28 18.43
N LEU A 190 -7.07 16.99 18.48
CA LEU A 190 -6.28 16.66 17.29
C LEU A 190 -6.80 15.40 16.57
N VAL A 191 -7.17 14.37 17.34
CA VAL A 191 -7.77 13.14 16.78
C VAL A 191 -9.11 13.43 16.14
N TYR A 192 -10.01 14.15 16.86
CA TYR A 192 -11.34 14.45 16.34
C TYR A 192 -11.29 15.36 15.11
N ASP A 193 -10.36 16.32 15.04
CA ASP A 193 -10.15 17.15 13.85
C ASP A 193 -9.72 16.30 12.65
N ASN A 194 -8.88 15.27 12.85
CA ASN A 194 -8.51 14.33 11.81
C ASN A 194 -9.67 13.44 11.37
N VAL A 195 -10.42 12.88 12.32
CA VAL A 195 -11.61 12.05 12.06
C VAL A 195 -12.66 12.87 11.32
N ALA A 196 -13.01 14.07 11.81
CA ALA A 196 -13.99 14.94 11.17
C ALA A 196 -13.60 15.33 9.72
N PHE A 197 -12.30 15.54 9.48
CA PHE A 197 -11.83 15.77 8.10
C PHE A 197 -12.09 14.56 7.21
N VAL A 198 -11.81 13.34 7.71
CA VAL A 198 -12.01 12.11 6.93
C VAL A 198 -13.49 11.84 6.73
N GLU A 199 -14.35 12.05 7.73
CA GLU A 199 -15.81 11.95 7.61
C GLU A 199 -16.32 12.86 6.49
N LYS A 200 -15.97 14.15 6.53
CA LYS A 200 -16.37 15.09 5.50
C LYS A 200 -15.87 14.71 4.09
N LEU A 201 -14.64 14.17 4.00
CA LEU A 201 -14.10 13.65 2.74
C LEU A 201 -14.94 12.48 2.24
N TYR A 202 -15.29 11.54 3.11
CA TYR A 202 -16.02 10.32 2.75
C TYR A 202 -17.49 10.60 2.43
N GLU A 203 -18.14 11.52 3.14
CA GLU A 203 -19.46 12.01 2.79
C GLU A 203 -19.47 12.60 1.37
N ASN A 204 -18.49 13.47 1.04
CA ASN A 204 -18.39 14.08 -0.29
C ASN A 204 -18.07 13.06 -1.40
N LEU A 205 -17.43 11.94 -1.08
CA LEU A 205 -17.06 10.88 -2.02
C LEU A 205 -18.03 9.69 -2.01
N GLU A 206 -19.08 9.74 -1.19
CA GLU A 206 -20.07 8.66 -1.00
C GLU A 206 -19.42 7.34 -0.57
N VAL A 207 -18.38 7.43 0.27
CA VAL A 207 -17.64 6.27 0.81
C VAL A 207 -18.38 5.71 2.02
N THR A 208 -18.58 4.39 2.03
CA THR A 208 -19.15 3.69 3.20
C THR A 208 -18.07 3.50 4.27
N TYR A 209 -18.34 3.96 5.49
CA TYR A 209 -17.41 3.83 6.60
C TYR A 209 -18.08 3.58 7.95
N GLU A 210 -17.34 3.00 8.86
CA GLU A 210 -17.69 2.83 10.28
C GLU A 210 -16.58 3.38 11.16
N LYS A 211 -16.95 3.93 12.32
CA LYS A 211 -16.00 4.49 13.30
C LYS A 211 -15.88 3.60 14.52
N HIS A 212 -14.64 3.36 14.94
CA HIS A 212 -14.30 2.55 16.12
C HIS A 212 -13.43 3.38 17.07
N GLU A 213 -14.05 3.88 18.14
CA GLU A 213 -13.35 4.57 19.22
C GLU A 213 -12.71 3.54 20.17
N ILE A 214 -11.42 3.67 20.43
CA ILE A 214 -10.66 2.74 21.26
C ILE A 214 -9.90 3.46 22.38
N GLN A 215 -9.40 2.71 23.35
CA GLN A 215 -8.45 3.26 24.32
C GLN A 215 -7.13 3.61 23.61
N PRO A 216 -6.42 4.69 24.05
CA PRO A 216 -5.14 5.06 23.47
C PRO A 216 -4.14 3.90 23.46
N GLN A 217 -3.49 3.73 22.34
CA GLN A 217 -2.48 2.69 22.10
C GLN A 217 -1.12 3.32 21.85
N ASN A 218 -0.04 2.69 22.33
CA ASN A 218 1.31 3.15 22.03
C ASN A 218 1.65 3.09 20.53
N TYR A 219 1.05 2.12 19.83
CA TYR A 219 1.23 1.87 18.40
C TYR A 219 -0.11 1.52 17.78
N LEU A 220 -0.83 2.53 17.32
CA LEU A 220 -2.18 2.36 16.78
C LEU A 220 -2.22 1.43 15.55
N ASP A 221 -1.24 1.57 14.62
CA ASP A 221 -1.18 0.73 13.42
C ASP A 221 -0.95 -0.76 13.77
N ALA A 222 -0.19 -1.06 14.83
CA ALA A 222 -0.01 -2.44 15.29
C ALA A 222 -1.30 -2.98 15.94
N TYR A 223 -1.96 -2.17 16.76
CA TYR A 223 -3.25 -2.54 17.35
C TYR A 223 -4.33 -2.75 16.29
N ALA A 224 -4.29 -1.98 15.20
CA ALA A 224 -5.23 -2.17 14.09
C ALA A 224 -5.15 -3.59 13.51
N LEU A 225 -3.95 -4.20 13.44
CA LEU A 225 -3.84 -5.59 13.01
C LEU A 225 -4.47 -6.59 13.99
N GLU A 226 -4.39 -6.32 15.29
CA GLU A 226 -5.06 -7.13 16.31
C GLU A 226 -6.59 -6.95 16.29
N PHE A 227 -7.04 -5.77 15.87
CA PHE A 227 -8.46 -5.44 15.70
C PHE A 227 -9.06 -6.01 14.40
N ALA A 228 -8.24 -6.25 13.39
CA ALA A 228 -8.66 -6.68 12.05
C ALA A 228 -9.66 -7.85 12.01
N PRO A 229 -9.51 -8.93 12.81
CA PRO A 229 -10.47 -10.03 12.80
C PRO A 229 -11.88 -9.61 13.24
N GLN A 230 -12.02 -8.59 14.11
CA GLN A 230 -13.32 -8.14 14.62
C GLN A 230 -14.20 -7.52 13.53
N VAL A 231 -13.57 -6.92 12.52
CA VAL A 231 -14.26 -6.29 11.38
C VAL A 231 -14.00 -7.01 10.07
N GLN A 232 -13.42 -8.19 10.12
CA GLN A 232 -13.06 -9.01 8.95
C GLN A 232 -12.25 -8.20 7.92
N ALA A 233 -11.34 -7.36 8.40
CA ALA A 233 -10.53 -6.53 7.53
C ALA A 233 -9.64 -7.37 6.61
N GLY A 234 -9.62 -7.03 5.33
CA GLY A 234 -8.80 -7.67 4.30
C GLY A 234 -7.52 -6.89 3.97
N ALA A 235 -7.38 -5.65 4.45
CA ALA A 235 -6.16 -4.87 4.37
C ALA A 235 -6.14 -3.75 5.41
N SER A 236 -4.94 -3.16 5.64
CA SER A 236 -4.78 -1.95 6.45
C SER A 236 -3.94 -0.92 5.72
N VAL A 237 -4.21 0.36 5.95
CA VAL A 237 -3.45 1.48 5.38
C VAL A 237 -2.63 2.14 6.47
N ILE A 238 -1.31 2.17 6.32
CA ILE A 238 -0.41 2.78 7.28
C ILE A 238 0.39 3.94 6.68
N MET A 239 0.79 4.88 7.53
CA MET A 239 1.73 5.94 7.18
C MET A 239 3.15 5.53 7.57
N MET A 240 4.09 5.66 6.66
CA MET A 240 5.50 5.37 6.93
C MET A 240 6.14 6.53 7.70
N THR A 241 6.88 6.21 8.75
CA THR A 241 7.65 7.20 9.52
C THR A 241 8.82 7.71 8.70
N ARG A 242 8.89 9.03 8.51
CA ARG A 242 9.93 9.67 7.69
C ARG A 242 11.32 9.63 8.36
N TYR A 243 11.35 9.87 9.65
CA TYR A 243 12.59 10.00 10.42
C TYR A 243 12.72 8.88 11.44
N TYR A 244 13.92 8.32 11.55
CA TYR A 244 14.23 7.38 12.60
C TYR A 244 14.43 8.12 13.93
N THR A 245 13.79 7.62 14.97
CA THR A 245 14.13 8.00 16.35
C THR A 245 15.36 7.24 16.84
N LEU A 246 15.98 7.67 17.94
CA LEU A 246 17.06 6.91 18.56
C LEU A 246 16.60 5.49 18.94
N GLY A 247 15.34 5.32 19.32
CA GLY A 247 14.74 4.01 19.58
C GLY A 247 14.71 3.13 18.33
N ASP A 248 14.39 3.69 17.17
CA ASP A 248 14.34 2.96 15.90
C ASP A 248 15.73 2.48 15.44
N VAL A 249 16.80 3.19 15.84
CA VAL A 249 18.18 2.76 15.57
C VAL A 249 18.52 1.49 16.34
N LEU A 250 18.01 1.36 17.57
CA LEU A 250 18.28 0.20 18.43
C LEU A 250 17.35 -0.99 18.18
N THR A 251 16.06 -0.73 17.94
CA THR A 251 15.02 -1.78 17.84
C THR A 251 14.51 -2.00 16.41
N GLY A 252 14.96 -1.19 15.46
CA GLY A 252 14.45 -1.13 14.09
C GLY A 252 13.15 -0.30 13.98
N PRO A 253 12.79 0.17 12.78
CA PRO A 253 11.61 0.99 12.57
C PRO A 253 10.32 0.22 12.95
N ARG A 254 9.33 0.95 13.42
CA ARG A 254 8.02 0.41 13.87
C ARG A 254 7.34 -0.40 12.77
N GLU A 255 7.43 0.08 11.55
CA GLU A 255 6.86 -0.55 10.37
C GLU A 255 7.44 -1.95 10.11
N ARG A 256 8.68 -2.21 10.53
CA ARG A 256 9.28 -3.55 10.45
C ARG A 256 8.47 -4.57 11.26
N LYS A 257 7.98 -4.18 12.43
CA LYS A 257 7.14 -5.05 13.27
C LYS A 257 5.75 -5.21 12.69
N ILE A 258 5.18 -4.15 12.10
CA ILE A 258 3.86 -4.17 11.49
C ILE A 258 3.88 -5.07 10.26
N ILE A 259 4.74 -4.79 9.28
CA ILE A 259 4.86 -5.56 8.04
C ILE A 259 5.29 -7.01 8.33
N GLY A 260 6.24 -7.20 9.25
CA GLY A 260 6.77 -8.52 9.60
C GLY A 260 5.79 -9.41 10.37
N ARG A 261 4.75 -8.87 10.98
CA ARG A 261 3.73 -9.62 11.73
C ARG A 261 2.38 -9.67 11.04
N SER A 262 2.17 -8.83 10.02
CA SER A 262 0.87 -8.75 9.37
C SER A 262 0.50 -10.04 8.69
N GLU A 263 -0.72 -10.48 8.90
CA GLU A 263 -1.40 -11.51 8.11
C GLU A 263 -2.25 -10.90 7.00
N LEU A 264 -2.30 -9.56 6.92
CA LEU A 264 -3.05 -8.80 5.95
C LEU A 264 -2.14 -8.05 5.00
N PRO A 265 -2.58 -7.79 3.76
CA PRO A 265 -2.00 -6.76 2.91
C PRO A 265 -1.91 -5.42 3.64
N ILE A 266 -0.75 -4.79 3.56
CA ILE A 266 -0.53 -3.47 4.15
C ILE A 266 -0.20 -2.47 3.05
N LEU A 267 -1.06 -1.47 2.87
CA LEU A 267 -0.76 -0.34 2.01
C LEU A 267 0.07 0.69 2.78
N CYS A 268 1.33 0.77 2.42
CA CYS A 268 2.29 1.69 3.00
C CYS A 268 2.33 3.00 2.21
N ILE A 269 2.11 4.13 2.87
CA ILE A 269 2.10 5.46 2.25
C ILE A 269 3.22 6.29 2.86
N ASN A 270 4.06 6.88 2.02
CA ASN A 270 5.02 7.89 2.44
C ASN A 270 4.38 9.26 2.44
N GLN A 271 4.73 10.07 3.43
CA GLN A 271 4.35 11.47 3.47
C GLN A 271 4.87 12.21 2.23
N ARG A 272 3.99 12.95 1.58
CA ARG A 272 4.30 13.77 0.41
C ARG A 272 4.39 15.24 0.80
N ASP A 273 5.57 15.86 0.64
CA ASP A 273 5.77 17.29 0.92
C ASP A 273 5.13 18.18 -0.15
N ASP A 274 4.97 17.66 -1.36
CA ASP A 274 4.44 18.39 -2.52
C ASP A 274 2.91 18.61 -2.48
N LEU A 275 2.18 17.89 -1.64
CA LEU A 275 0.74 18.10 -1.47
C LEU A 275 0.38 19.31 -0.59
N TYR A 276 1.32 19.82 0.19
CA TYR A 276 1.10 20.97 1.08
C TYR A 276 1.26 22.33 0.41
N VAL A 277 1.80 22.38 -0.80
CA VAL A 277 2.05 23.65 -1.54
C VAL A 277 0.79 24.15 -2.26
N LEU A 278 -0.27 23.35 -2.37
CA LEU A 278 -1.46 23.69 -3.14
C LEU A 278 -2.61 24.29 -2.31
N CYS A 279 -2.40 24.56 -1.02
CA CYS A 279 -3.41 25.10 -0.10
C CYS A 279 -3.03 26.43 0.53
N THR A 280 -2.10 27.21 -0.07
CA THR A 280 -1.80 28.60 0.33
C THR A 280 -2.38 29.59 -0.65
#